data_a4d4b46142c34fca3919f807f745f9ed
#
_entry.id   a4d4b46142c34fca3919f807f745f9ed
#
_cell.length_a   1.000
_cell.length_b   1.000
_cell.length_c   1.000
_cell.angle_alpha   90.00
_cell.angle_beta   90.00
_cell.angle_gamma   90.00
#
_symmetry.space_group_name_H-M   'P 1'
#
loop_
_entity.id
_entity.type
_entity.pdbx_description
1 polymer ?
#
loop_
_entity_poly.entity_id
_entity_poly.type
_entity_poly.pdbx_seq_one_letter_code
_entity_poly.pdbx_strand_id
1 'polypeptide(L)'
;VPEQRSRVQLFVGKGGVGTTTLAAATAVSAATDGARVLLVSIDQAGSLADVLGVPNPRTTTSLTEGLDVRQLDTSALLEDKFRGLSGLIDAAGTFGAGDHEHGSSFEGLEPEELTGSLGIQDMLGLAEIVDFSDSGDYDLVIVDCPAAAEALRILGSPSMVSEYLERLWPRHRRMVAVTGTDMRLLLLVSVVERVLASVDRIAVHLSDRENTGVRVVTSADGVSVAATRRTLSGLALAGLRVDGIVVNNLVPQFNSSAGKGVDDSPAAQWLASIRAAQALVVAELRGSTDGMSVTTVERACAEPVGLAALGEIAATFEGGTGTDSGTVGTADNIVVSLESGTGVDSVYVMRMYLPLVDPSSLSLGRVEDDVLVGADGVRRRVRLASVLRRCVVNGAELDGSYLIIRFSPDPAVWPV
;
A
#
# COMPACT_ATOMS: atom_id res chain seq x y z
N VAL A 1 23.45 15.76 8.16
CA VAL A 1 23.43 14.38 7.69
C VAL A 1 21.97 14.12 7.37
N PRO A 2 21.58 13.70 6.18
CA PRO A 2 20.21 13.29 5.97
C PRO A 2 19.94 12.13 6.94
N GLU A 3 18.91 12.26 7.78
CA GLU A 3 18.45 11.18 8.65
C GLU A 3 18.11 10.01 7.74
N GLN A 4 18.78 8.88 7.96
CA GLN A 4 18.60 7.69 7.15
C GLN A 4 17.22 7.13 7.48
N ARG A 5 16.27 7.29 6.55
CA ARG A 5 14.92 6.77 6.70
C ARG A 5 14.96 5.25 6.75
N SER A 6 14.11 4.68 7.58
CA SER A 6 13.91 3.23 7.62
C SER A 6 13.29 2.76 6.30
N ARG A 7 13.69 1.57 5.85
CA ARG A 7 12.99 0.89 4.77
C ARG A 7 11.61 0.42 5.26
N VAL A 8 10.58 0.59 4.43
CA VAL A 8 9.21 0.13 4.71
C VAL A 8 8.85 -1.01 3.78
N GLN A 9 8.46 -2.15 4.34
CA GLN A 9 8.04 -3.34 3.60
C GLN A 9 6.60 -3.70 3.96
N LEU A 10 5.67 -3.45 3.04
CA LEU A 10 4.26 -3.82 3.23
C LEU A 10 4.00 -5.26 2.75
N PHE A 11 3.24 -6.02 3.52
CA PHE A 11 2.76 -7.34 3.13
C PHE A 11 1.26 -7.26 2.84
N VAL A 12 0.87 -7.65 1.63
CA VAL A 12 -0.52 -7.58 1.15
C VAL A 12 -0.90 -8.91 0.52
N GLY A 13 -2.05 -9.46 0.86
CA GLY A 13 -2.51 -10.72 0.27
C GLY A 13 -4.01 -10.91 0.42
N LYS A 14 -4.55 -11.89 -0.28
CA LYS A 14 -5.92 -12.35 -0.06
C LYS A 14 -6.03 -12.90 1.38
N GLY A 15 -7.16 -12.65 2.06
CA GLY A 15 -7.38 -13.21 3.39
C GLY A 15 -7.16 -14.73 3.45
N GLY A 16 -6.44 -15.19 4.47
CA GLY A 16 -6.14 -16.60 4.73
C GLY A 16 -4.94 -17.18 3.97
N VAL A 17 -4.19 -16.41 3.21
CA VAL A 17 -2.97 -16.89 2.52
C VAL A 17 -1.71 -16.87 3.39
N GLY A 18 -1.79 -16.37 4.64
CA GLY A 18 -0.68 -16.32 5.59
C GLY A 18 0.14 -15.03 5.52
N THR A 19 -0.48 -13.91 5.17
CA THR A 19 0.16 -12.58 5.07
C THR A 19 0.84 -12.21 6.39
N THR A 20 0.13 -12.24 7.51
CA THR A 20 0.65 -11.95 8.86
C THR A 20 1.79 -12.87 9.26
N THR A 21 1.67 -14.18 8.98
CA THR A 21 2.71 -15.18 9.28
C THR A 21 4.01 -14.85 8.53
N LEU A 22 3.91 -14.51 7.25
CA LEU A 22 5.08 -14.21 6.42
C LEU A 22 5.70 -12.85 6.75
N ALA A 23 4.88 -11.85 7.11
CA ALA A 23 5.36 -10.58 7.64
C ALA A 23 6.16 -10.79 8.94
N ALA A 24 5.61 -11.57 9.87
CA ALA A 24 6.27 -11.90 11.14
C ALA A 24 7.54 -12.74 10.93
N ALA A 25 7.52 -13.74 10.06
CA ALA A 25 8.69 -14.55 9.73
C ALA A 25 9.82 -13.69 9.13
N THR A 26 9.48 -12.76 8.23
CA THR A 26 10.45 -11.81 7.66
C THR A 26 11.05 -10.90 8.73
N ALA A 27 10.22 -10.42 9.68
CA ALA A 27 10.68 -9.58 10.77
C ALA A 27 11.67 -10.32 11.70
N VAL A 28 11.33 -11.57 12.06
CA VAL A 28 12.20 -12.44 12.86
C VAL A 28 13.54 -12.69 12.17
N SER A 29 13.52 -12.97 10.87
CA SER A 29 14.76 -13.18 10.10
C SER A 29 15.62 -11.92 10.08
N ALA A 30 15.04 -10.77 9.71
CA ALA A 30 15.80 -9.52 9.61
C ALA A 30 16.42 -9.10 10.97
N ALA A 31 15.68 -9.30 12.07
CA ALA A 31 16.21 -9.06 13.42
C ALA A 31 17.32 -10.04 13.78
N THR A 32 17.21 -11.31 13.40
CA THR A 32 18.27 -12.33 13.59
C THR A 32 19.53 -11.97 12.81
N ASP A 33 19.38 -11.35 11.64
CA ASP A 33 20.50 -10.85 10.81
C ASP A 33 21.08 -9.53 11.34
N GLY A 34 20.59 -9.01 12.47
CA GLY A 34 21.11 -7.86 13.19
C GLY A 34 20.49 -6.51 12.83
N ALA A 35 19.40 -6.48 12.05
CA ALA A 35 18.66 -5.25 11.78
C ALA A 35 17.78 -4.87 12.97
N ARG A 36 17.58 -3.56 13.18
CA ARG A 36 16.55 -3.03 14.09
C ARG A 36 15.21 -3.01 13.35
N VAL A 37 14.29 -3.87 13.73
CA VAL A 37 13.04 -4.10 13.02
C VAL A 37 11.85 -3.71 13.87
N LEU A 38 10.91 -2.96 13.29
CA LEU A 38 9.57 -2.82 13.81
C LEU A 38 8.60 -3.62 12.94
N LEU A 39 7.89 -4.56 13.55
CA LEU A 39 6.76 -5.24 12.93
C LEU A 39 5.48 -4.56 13.41
N VAL A 40 4.75 -3.93 12.50
CA VAL A 40 3.50 -3.24 12.80
C VAL A 40 2.35 -3.82 12.01
N SER A 41 1.21 -4.11 12.66
CA SER A 41 -0.02 -4.53 11.98
C SER A 41 -1.05 -3.42 12.00
N ILE A 42 -1.62 -3.15 10.82
CA ILE A 42 -2.79 -2.28 10.63
C ILE A 42 -4.08 -3.10 10.42
N ASP A 43 -3.98 -4.43 10.44
CA ASP A 43 -5.15 -5.31 10.38
C ASP A 43 -5.85 -5.36 11.74
N GLN A 44 -7.08 -4.90 11.80
CA GLN A 44 -7.87 -4.86 13.04
C GLN A 44 -8.31 -6.25 13.53
N ALA A 45 -8.07 -7.31 12.75
CA ALA A 45 -8.39 -8.68 13.15
C ALA A 45 -7.54 -9.20 14.33
N GLY A 46 -6.40 -8.56 14.63
CA GLY A 46 -5.54 -8.92 15.77
C GLY A 46 -4.70 -10.17 15.56
N SER A 47 -4.61 -10.69 14.33
CA SER A 47 -3.89 -11.92 13.96
C SER A 47 -2.41 -11.89 14.32
N LEU A 48 -1.81 -10.70 14.45
CA LEU A 48 -0.39 -10.56 14.80
C LEU A 48 -0.08 -11.13 16.17
N ALA A 49 -0.92 -10.85 17.17
CA ALA A 49 -0.76 -11.39 18.54
C ALA A 49 -0.82 -12.91 18.55
N ASP A 50 -1.77 -13.50 17.79
CA ASP A 50 -1.96 -14.94 17.70
C ASP A 50 -0.75 -15.62 17.05
N VAL A 51 -0.25 -15.09 15.94
CA VAL A 51 0.93 -15.61 15.22
C VAL A 51 2.21 -15.51 16.06
N LEU A 52 2.36 -14.45 16.85
CA LEU A 52 3.51 -14.28 17.73
C LEU A 52 3.38 -15.09 19.05
N GLY A 53 2.18 -15.53 19.40
CA GLY A 53 1.93 -16.20 20.67
C GLY A 53 2.09 -15.28 21.88
N VAL A 54 1.77 -14.00 21.74
CA VAL A 54 1.91 -12.98 22.80
C VAL A 54 0.60 -12.23 23.03
N PRO A 55 0.44 -11.55 24.18
CA PRO A 55 -0.69 -10.63 24.36
C PRO A 55 -0.68 -9.53 23.31
N ASN A 56 -1.85 -9.03 22.91
CA ASN A 56 -1.98 -8.00 21.87
C ASN A 56 -1.12 -6.76 22.17
N PRO A 57 -0.07 -6.46 21.38
CA PRO A 57 0.89 -5.39 21.63
C PRO A 57 0.35 -4.04 21.14
N ARG A 58 -0.61 -3.45 21.88
CA ARG A 58 -1.20 -2.13 21.55
C ARG A 58 -0.20 -0.97 21.66
N THR A 59 0.88 -1.14 22.41
CA THR A 59 2.03 -0.23 22.46
C THR A 59 3.24 -0.92 21.89
N THR A 60 4.23 -0.16 21.42
CA THR A 60 5.49 -0.74 20.97
C THR A 60 6.09 -1.60 22.08
N THR A 61 6.26 -2.87 21.80
CA THR A 61 6.73 -3.90 22.75
C THR A 61 7.90 -4.65 22.14
N SER A 62 9.02 -4.71 22.86
CA SER A 62 10.19 -5.48 22.43
C SER A 62 9.96 -6.96 22.71
N LEU A 63 10.09 -7.80 21.67
CA LEU A 63 9.97 -9.26 21.80
C LEU A 63 11.32 -9.93 21.96
N THR A 64 12.34 -9.41 21.30
CA THR A 64 13.73 -9.85 21.38
C THR A 64 14.64 -8.69 20.99
N GLU A 65 15.94 -8.85 21.19
CA GLU A 65 16.90 -7.88 20.70
C GLU A 65 16.72 -7.64 19.19
N GLY A 66 16.56 -6.38 18.80
CA GLY A 66 16.36 -5.99 17.41
C GLY A 66 14.95 -6.14 16.87
N LEU A 67 13.96 -6.69 17.61
CA LEU A 67 12.60 -6.85 17.14
C LEU A 67 11.58 -6.23 18.10
N ASP A 68 10.98 -5.14 17.67
CA ASP A 68 9.83 -4.52 18.30
C ASP A 68 8.55 -4.82 17.51
N VAL A 69 7.43 -4.88 18.22
CA VAL A 69 6.12 -5.14 17.60
C VAL A 69 5.07 -4.18 18.09
N ARG A 70 4.09 -3.86 17.21
CA ARG A 70 2.95 -3.03 17.56
C ARG A 70 1.72 -3.39 16.74
N GLN A 71 0.58 -3.52 17.41
CA GLN A 71 -0.74 -3.56 16.80
C GLN A 71 -1.32 -2.15 16.83
N LEU A 72 -1.56 -1.53 15.65
CA LEU A 72 -2.18 -0.22 15.60
C LEU A 72 -3.69 -0.32 15.85
N ASP A 73 -4.16 0.41 16.83
CA ASP A 73 -5.58 0.63 17.10
C ASP A 73 -5.95 2.00 16.50
N THR A 74 -6.44 1.99 15.26
CA THR A 74 -6.76 3.23 14.55
C THR A 74 -7.95 3.97 15.15
N SER A 75 -8.83 3.28 15.89
CA SER A 75 -9.93 3.91 16.62
C SER A 75 -9.41 4.69 17.83
N ALA A 76 -8.51 4.08 18.62
CA ALA A 76 -7.87 4.77 19.73
C ALA A 76 -7.04 5.98 19.28
N LEU A 77 -6.32 5.84 18.14
CA LEU A 77 -5.60 6.96 17.53
C LEU A 77 -6.53 8.12 17.13
N LEU A 78 -7.70 7.81 16.57
CA LEU A 78 -8.69 8.82 16.23
C LEU A 78 -9.21 9.54 17.46
N GLU A 79 -9.58 8.80 18.51
CA GLU A 79 -10.04 9.39 19.78
C GLU A 79 -9.00 10.33 20.40
N ASP A 80 -7.73 9.94 20.43
CA ASP A 80 -6.66 10.76 21.00
C ASP A 80 -6.41 12.04 20.18
N LYS A 81 -6.38 11.94 18.85
CA LYS A 81 -6.22 13.11 17.98
C LYS A 81 -7.43 14.04 18.05
N PHE A 82 -8.64 13.47 18.11
CA PHE A 82 -9.87 14.25 18.24
C PHE A 82 -9.94 14.98 19.58
N ARG A 83 -9.60 14.31 20.69
CA ARG A 83 -9.55 14.90 22.02
C ARG A 83 -8.54 16.06 22.08
N GLY A 84 -7.39 15.90 21.44
CA GLY A 84 -6.40 16.97 21.28
C GLY A 84 -6.93 18.17 20.48
N LEU A 85 -7.66 17.93 19.39
CA LEU A 85 -8.24 18.98 18.56
C LEU A 85 -9.37 19.72 19.26
N SER A 86 -10.28 19.00 19.94
CA SER A 86 -11.37 19.60 20.73
C SER A 86 -10.83 20.51 21.81
N GLY A 87 -9.80 20.07 22.56
CA GLY A 87 -9.14 20.90 23.57
C GLY A 87 -8.50 22.17 23.01
N LEU A 88 -7.99 22.15 21.78
CA LEU A 88 -7.47 23.36 21.12
C LEU A 88 -8.58 24.32 20.70
N ILE A 89 -9.72 23.80 20.20
CA ILE A 89 -10.88 24.60 19.81
C ILE A 89 -11.51 25.27 21.07
N ASP A 90 -11.65 24.52 22.16
CA ASP A 90 -12.18 25.04 23.43
C ASP A 90 -11.28 26.12 24.00
N ALA A 91 -9.96 25.91 23.99
CA ALA A 91 -8.98 26.91 24.43
C ALA A 91 -9.06 28.20 23.58
N ALA A 92 -9.26 28.07 22.27
CA ALA A 92 -9.40 29.23 21.38
C ALA A 92 -10.77 29.93 21.57
N GLY A 93 -11.82 29.19 21.90
CA GLY A 93 -13.15 29.75 22.20
C GLY A 93 -13.18 30.62 23.47
N THR A 94 -12.36 30.28 24.47
CA THR A 94 -12.25 31.06 25.71
C THR A 94 -11.56 32.42 25.53
N PHE A 95 -10.79 32.64 24.49
CA PHE A 95 -10.17 33.96 24.18
C PHE A 95 -11.10 34.92 23.44
N GLY A 96 -12.31 34.48 23.05
CA GLY A 96 -13.28 35.28 22.31
C GLY A 96 -14.60 35.46 23.03
N ALA A 97 -14.61 35.66 24.36
CA ALA A 97 -15.80 35.91 25.15
C ALA A 97 -16.40 37.31 24.84
N GLY A 98 -17.16 37.36 23.76
CA GLY A 98 -18.10 38.41 23.38
C GLY A 98 -19.46 37.78 23.12
N ASP A 99 -20.45 38.18 23.94
CA ASP A 99 -21.86 37.78 23.91
C ASP A 99 -22.44 37.57 22.51
N HIS A 100 -22.56 36.33 22.04
CA HIS A 100 -23.58 35.88 21.10
C HIS A 100 -23.74 34.36 21.23
N GLU A 101 -24.87 33.98 21.83
CA GLU A 101 -25.43 32.61 21.84
C GLU A 101 -25.72 32.12 20.39
N HIS A 102 -24.77 31.50 19.77
CA HIS A 102 -25.04 30.51 18.71
C HIS A 102 -24.01 29.39 18.91
N GLY A 103 -24.48 28.29 19.51
CA GLY A 103 -23.71 27.07 19.70
C GLY A 103 -22.94 26.71 18.43
N SER A 104 -21.65 26.55 18.57
CA SER A 104 -20.78 26.10 17.50
C SER A 104 -21.25 24.70 17.09
N SER A 105 -21.50 24.50 15.81
CA SER A 105 -21.94 23.20 15.23
C SER A 105 -20.97 22.05 15.49
N PHE A 106 -19.89 22.29 16.21
CA PHE A 106 -18.88 21.29 16.61
C PHE A 106 -19.09 20.74 18.04
N GLU A 107 -19.90 21.39 18.91
CA GLU A 107 -20.18 20.92 20.27
C GLU A 107 -21.02 19.63 20.35
N GLY A 108 -21.50 19.12 19.22
CA GLY A 108 -22.31 17.90 19.12
C GLY A 108 -21.68 16.78 18.31
N LEU A 109 -20.44 16.94 17.81
CA LEU A 109 -19.76 15.88 17.07
C LEU A 109 -19.02 14.97 18.07
N GLU A 110 -19.53 13.74 18.22
CA GLU A 110 -18.85 12.70 18.97
C GLU A 110 -17.76 12.04 18.11
N PRO A 111 -16.61 11.61 18.70
CA PRO A 111 -15.56 10.90 17.97
C PRO A 111 -16.09 9.71 17.18
N GLU A 112 -17.13 9.06 17.70
CA GLU A 112 -17.80 7.92 17.09
C GLU A 112 -18.49 8.28 15.76
N GLU A 113 -18.97 9.51 15.60
CA GLU A 113 -19.56 9.97 14.32
C GLU A 113 -18.50 10.15 13.23
N LEU A 114 -17.25 10.42 13.62
CA LEU A 114 -16.12 10.49 12.69
C LEU A 114 -15.55 9.11 12.33
N THR A 115 -15.83 8.06 13.12
CA THR A 115 -15.40 6.70 12.81
C THR A 115 -16.01 6.16 11.51
N GLY A 116 -17.18 6.71 11.11
CA GLY A 116 -17.80 6.42 9.81
C GLY A 116 -17.30 7.31 8.67
N SER A 117 -16.46 8.31 8.94
CA SER A 117 -15.99 9.20 7.88
C SER A 117 -14.82 8.57 7.10
N LEU A 118 -15.04 8.54 5.78
CA LEU A 118 -14.19 7.91 4.77
C LEU A 118 -12.69 8.24 4.96
N GLY A 119 -11.92 7.25 5.40
CA GLY A 119 -10.46 7.26 5.29
C GLY A 119 -9.68 7.97 6.39
N ILE A 120 -10.30 8.61 7.41
CA ILE A 120 -9.55 9.30 8.47
C ILE A 120 -8.74 8.32 9.32
N GLN A 121 -9.35 7.21 9.73
CA GLN A 121 -8.65 6.16 10.49
C GLN A 121 -7.49 5.56 9.70
N ASP A 122 -7.70 5.32 8.40
CA ASP A 122 -6.67 4.81 7.49
C ASP A 122 -5.48 5.77 7.41
N MET A 123 -5.77 7.06 7.28
CA MET A 123 -4.74 8.10 7.25
C MET A 123 -3.94 8.18 8.55
N LEU A 124 -4.60 8.00 9.70
CA LEU A 124 -3.90 7.97 10.99
C LEU A 124 -2.98 6.76 11.10
N GLY A 125 -3.43 5.58 10.67
CA GLY A 125 -2.59 4.38 10.63
C GLY A 125 -1.37 4.56 9.72
N LEU A 126 -1.56 5.11 8.52
CA LEU A 126 -0.47 5.39 7.60
C LEU A 126 0.49 6.48 8.14
N ALA A 127 -0.04 7.51 8.81
CA ALA A 127 0.79 8.55 9.42
C ALA A 127 1.72 7.98 10.52
N GLU A 128 1.21 7.07 11.36
CA GLU A 128 2.03 6.39 12.38
C GLU A 128 3.15 5.56 11.73
N ILE A 129 2.87 4.85 10.62
CA ILE A 129 3.90 4.09 9.88
C ILE A 129 4.99 5.04 9.36
N VAL A 130 4.60 6.18 8.81
CA VAL A 130 5.53 7.22 8.34
C VAL A 130 6.35 7.80 9.50
N ASP A 131 5.72 8.06 10.65
CA ASP A 131 6.40 8.54 11.84
C ASP A 131 7.45 7.52 12.34
N PHE A 132 7.15 6.22 12.32
CA PHE A 132 8.14 5.17 12.64
C PHE A 132 9.28 5.12 11.61
N SER A 133 8.98 5.27 10.33
CA SER A 133 10.02 5.28 9.29
C SER A 133 10.96 6.48 9.40
N ASP A 134 10.44 7.64 9.79
CA ASP A 134 11.21 8.88 9.95
C ASP A 134 11.91 8.99 11.32
N SER A 135 11.60 8.12 12.31
CA SER A 135 12.15 8.21 13.67
C SER A 135 13.66 7.96 13.75
N GLY A 136 14.23 7.18 12.82
CA GLY A 136 15.61 6.74 12.85
C GLY A 136 15.91 5.61 13.87
N ASP A 137 14.87 5.12 14.57
CA ASP A 137 15.01 4.06 15.58
C ASP A 137 15.18 2.69 14.93
N TYR A 138 14.65 2.50 13.72
CA TYR A 138 14.61 1.25 13.00
C TYR A 138 15.35 1.31 11.66
N ASP A 139 15.89 0.17 11.24
CA ASP A 139 16.45 0.00 9.91
C ASP A 139 15.38 -0.48 8.92
N LEU A 140 14.37 -1.23 9.44
CA LEU A 140 13.29 -1.81 8.67
C LEU A 140 11.96 -1.74 9.44
N VAL A 141 10.93 -1.21 8.80
CA VAL A 141 9.54 -1.25 9.27
C VAL A 141 8.76 -2.23 8.40
N ILE A 142 8.31 -3.33 8.97
CA ILE A 142 7.47 -4.33 8.30
C ILE A 142 6.02 -4.07 8.65
N VAL A 143 5.17 -3.91 7.64
CA VAL A 143 3.76 -3.60 7.81
C VAL A 143 2.91 -4.79 7.38
N ASP A 144 2.24 -5.41 8.34
CA ASP A 144 1.20 -6.41 8.09
C ASP A 144 -0.11 -5.70 7.76
N CYS A 145 -0.56 -5.84 6.51
CA CYS A 145 -1.76 -5.22 6.00
C CYS A 145 -2.97 -6.18 6.07
N PRO A 146 -4.20 -5.66 6.19
CA PRO A 146 -5.42 -6.46 6.10
C PRO A 146 -5.57 -7.10 4.70
N ALA A 147 -6.66 -7.82 4.49
CA ALA A 147 -6.94 -8.45 3.20
C ALA A 147 -6.85 -7.46 2.03
N ALA A 148 -6.34 -7.92 0.87
CA ALA A 148 -5.91 -7.09 -0.25
C ALA A 148 -6.91 -5.98 -0.67
N ALA A 149 -8.21 -6.25 -0.65
CA ALA A 149 -9.21 -5.24 -1.02
C ALA A 149 -9.23 -4.06 -0.03
N GLU A 150 -9.10 -4.35 1.26
CA GLU A 150 -9.02 -3.33 2.30
C GLU A 150 -7.65 -2.64 2.30
N ALA A 151 -6.57 -3.40 2.14
CA ALA A 151 -5.24 -2.83 1.99
C ALA A 151 -5.16 -1.83 0.84
N LEU A 152 -5.71 -2.15 -0.34
CA LEU A 152 -5.77 -1.24 -1.49
C LEU A 152 -6.60 0.01 -1.19
N ARG A 153 -7.69 -0.11 -0.44
CA ARG A 153 -8.50 1.02 0.01
C ARG A 153 -7.70 1.94 0.94
N ILE A 154 -7.01 1.37 1.92
CA ILE A 154 -6.17 2.11 2.88
C ILE A 154 -5.03 2.81 2.13
N LEU A 155 -4.27 2.09 1.31
CA LEU A 155 -3.12 2.62 0.57
C LEU A 155 -3.51 3.66 -0.50
N GLY A 156 -4.74 3.62 -1.00
CA GLY A 156 -5.31 4.62 -1.91
C GLY A 156 -5.94 5.83 -1.20
N SER A 157 -6.12 5.79 0.12
CA SER A 157 -6.81 6.83 0.88
C SER A 157 -6.14 8.22 0.81
N PRO A 158 -4.79 8.38 0.76
CA PRO A 158 -4.17 9.69 0.67
C PRO A 158 -4.64 10.50 -0.54
N SER A 159 -4.67 9.90 -1.71
CA SER A 159 -5.12 10.59 -2.92
C SER A 159 -6.61 10.97 -2.84
N MET A 160 -7.45 10.10 -2.30
CA MET A 160 -8.88 10.39 -2.12
C MET A 160 -9.13 11.55 -1.16
N VAL A 161 -8.43 11.57 -0.02
CA VAL A 161 -8.57 12.65 0.98
C VAL A 161 -8.08 13.97 0.43
N SER A 162 -6.94 13.99 -0.26
CA SER A 162 -6.41 15.20 -0.92
C SER A 162 -7.39 15.78 -1.93
N GLU A 163 -7.91 14.94 -2.84
CA GLU A 163 -8.89 15.39 -3.85
C GLU A 163 -10.20 15.89 -3.21
N TYR A 164 -10.67 15.23 -2.16
CA TYR A 164 -11.90 15.62 -1.46
C TYR A 164 -11.74 16.99 -0.79
N LEU A 165 -10.63 17.21 -0.07
CA LEU A 165 -10.35 18.48 0.60
C LEU A 165 -10.15 19.63 -0.42
N GLU A 166 -9.43 19.39 -1.52
CA GLU A 166 -9.30 20.39 -2.57
C GLU A 166 -10.62 20.74 -3.25
N ARG A 167 -11.54 19.80 -3.39
CA ARG A 167 -12.88 20.06 -3.94
C ARG A 167 -13.76 20.86 -2.96
N LEU A 168 -13.75 20.49 -1.67
CA LEU A 168 -14.55 21.18 -0.66
C LEU A 168 -14.04 22.59 -0.40
N TRP A 169 -12.72 22.73 -0.28
CA TRP A 169 -12.10 24.01 0.03
C TRP A 169 -10.84 24.24 -0.79
N PRO A 170 -10.99 24.72 -2.04
CA PRO A 170 -9.88 24.98 -2.95
C PRO A 170 -8.82 25.89 -2.36
N ARG A 171 -7.55 25.64 -2.67
CA ARG A 171 -6.40 26.39 -2.16
C ARG A 171 -6.56 27.92 -2.24
N HIS A 172 -7.09 28.44 -3.36
CA HIS A 172 -7.29 29.88 -3.52
C HIS A 172 -8.27 30.46 -2.49
N ARG A 173 -9.34 29.71 -2.10
CA ARG A 173 -10.27 30.15 -1.06
C ARG A 173 -9.64 30.11 0.32
N ARG A 174 -8.79 29.10 0.60
CA ARG A 174 -8.04 29.03 1.87
C ARG A 174 -7.08 30.19 2.00
N MET A 175 -6.37 30.55 0.91
CA MET A 175 -5.48 31.71 0.91
C MET A 175 -6.23 33.03 1.19
N VAL A 176 -7.40 33.23 0.63
CA VAL A 176 -8.23 34.41 0.92
C VAL A 176 -8.69 34.39 2.38
N ALA A 177 -9.05 33.25 2.93
CA ALA A 177 -9.46 33.13 4.33
C ALA A 177 -8.36 33.53 5.31
N VAL A 178 -7.09 33.25 5.02
CA VAL A 178 -5.95 33.65 5.86
C VAL A 178 -5.73 35.18 5.90
N THR A 179 -6.20 35.92 4.93
CA THR A 179 -6.09 37.40 4.92
C THR A 179 -7.17 38.09 5.76
N GLY A 180 -8.16 37.35 6.25
CA GLY A 180 -9.21 37.84 7.13
C GLY A 180 -8.76 37.96 8.60
N THR A 181 -9.58 38.63 9.42
CA THR A 181 -9.34 38.81 10.88
C THR A 181 -10.08 37.79 11.72
N ASP A 182 -10.81 36.85 11.10
CA ASP A 182 -11.57 35.85 11.82
C ASP A 182 -10.65 34.72 12.33
N MET A 183 -10.40 34.70 13.64
CA MET A 183 -9.52 33.73 14.29
C MET A 183 -10.01 32.29 14.13
N ARG A 184 -11.34 32.06 14.09
CA ARG A 184 -11.91 30.70 13.91
C ARG A 184 -11.61 30.17 12.51
N LEU A 185 -11.75 31.02 11.50
CA LEU A 185 -11.44 30.67 10.13
C LEU A 185 -9.95 30.41 9.93
N LEU A 186 -9.08 31.20 10.58
CA LEU A 186 -7.63 30.98 10.57
C LEU A 186 -7.24 29.63 11.21
N LEU A 187 -7.86 29.27 12.33
CA LEU A 187 -7.64 27.97 12.97
C LEU A 187 -8.10 26.82 12.05
N LEU A 188 -9.28 26.93 11.45
CA LEU A 188 -9.80 25.93 10.54
C LEU A 188 -8.86 25.75 9.32
N VAL A 189 -8.38 26.85 8.71
CA VAL A 189 -7.37 26.77 7.65
C VAL A 189 -6.13 26.06 8.13
N SER A 190 -5.63 26.39 9.32
CA SER A 190 -4.42 25.76 9.86
C SER A 190 -4.57 24.25 10.06
N VAL A 191 -5.76 23.78 10.47
CA VAL A 191 -6.07 22.35 10.62
C VAL A 191 -6.10 21.68 9.25
N VAL A 192 -6.79 22.26 8.27
CA VAL A 192 -6.87 21.69 6.90
C VAL A 192 -5.49 21.63 6.24
N GLU A 193 -4.68 22.69 6.36
CA GLU A 193 -3.31 22.68 5.80
C GLU A 193 -2.42 21.64 6.49
N ARG A 194 -2.60 21.40 7.80
CA ARG A 194 -1.87 20.34 8.52
C ARG A 194 -2.29 18.95 8.06
N VAL A 195 -3.59 18.72 7.83
CA VAL A 195 -4.09 17.46 7.28
C VAL A 195 -3.52 17.24 5.88
N LEU A 196 -3.57 18.26 5.01
CA LEU A 196 -3.02 18.16 3.66
C LEU A 196 -1.51 17.88 3.68
N ALA A 197 -0.75 18.55 4.54
CA ALA A 197 0.68 18.28 4.69
C ALA A 197 0.96 16.84 5.15
N SER A 198 0.13 16.28 6.05
CA SER A 198 0.22 14.88 6.46
C SER A 198 -0.11 13.92 5.31
N VAL A 199 -1.15 14.22 4.53
CA VAL A 199 -1.52 13.44 3.33
C VAL A 199 -0.39 13.44 2.31
N ASP A 200 0.19 14.60 2.02
CA ASP A 200 1.30 14.73 1.07
C ASP A 200 2.54 13.96 1.57
N ARG A 201 2.86 14.04 2.86
CA ARG A 201 3.95 13.28 3.46
C ARG A 201 3.76 11.77 3.28
N ILE A 202 2.57 11.26 3.58
CA ILE A 202 2.23 9.84 3.40
C ILE A 202 2.36 9.46 1.92
N ALA A 203 1.81 10.26 1.00
CA ALA A 203 1.88 9.98 -0.43
C ALA A 203 3.33 9.93 -0.95
N VAL A 204 4.19 10.83 -0.47
CA VAL A 204 5.63 10.83 -0.78
C VAL A 204 6.30 9.56 -0.29
N HIS A 205 6.05 9.12 0.96
CA HIS A 205 6.63 7.89 1.51
C HIS A 205 6.15 6.63 0.78
N LEU A 206 4.86 6.54 0.48
CA LEU A 206 4.32 5.40 -0.26
C LEU A 206 4.85 5.32 -1.70
N SER A 207 5.16 6.48 -2.30
CA SER A 207 5.72 6.59 -3.66
C SER A 207 7.25 6.46 -3.70
N ASP A 208 7.91 6.48 -2.55
CA ASP A 208 9.36 6.35 -2.44
C ASP A 208 9.80 4.92 -2.81
N ARG A 209 10.23 4.76 -4.06
CA ARG A 209 10.59 3.46 -4.62
C ARG A 209 11.90 2.89 -4.09
N GLU A 210 12.73 3.70 -3.46
CA GLU A 210 13.98 3.24 -2.84
C GLU A 210 13.71 2.63 -1.47
N ASN A 211 12.85 3.26 -0.68
CA ASN A 211 12.63 2.90 0.71
C ASN A 211 11.31 2.15 0.95
N THR A 212 10.29 2.28 0.08
CA THR A 212 9.00 1.62 0.27
C THR A 212 8.74 0.56 -0.81
N GLY A 213 8.39 -0.66 -0.39
CA GLY A 213 8.05 -1.76 -1.27
C GLY A 213 6.89 -2.61 -0.74
N VAL A 214 6.23 -3.33 -1.64
CA VAL A 214 5.13 -4.23 -1.32
C VAL A 214 5.50 -5.66 -1.70
N ARG A 215 5.32 -6.61 -0.81
CA ARG A 215 5.31 -8.05 -1.08
C ARG A 215 3.88 -8.55 -1.15
N VAL A 216 3.53 -9.17 -2.26
CA VAL A 216 2.19 -9.74 -2.46
C VAL A 216 2.22 -11.21 -2.09
N VAL A 217 1.39 -11.62 -1.12
CA VAL A 217 1.29 -13.00 -0.65
C VAL A 217 0.09 -13.67 -1.32
N THR A 218 0.31 -14.87 -1.84
CA THR A 218 -0.72 -15.67 -2.50
C THR A 218 -0.59 -17.16 -2.17
N SER A 219 -1.60 -17.95 -2.54
CA SER A 219 -1.52 -19.42 -2.55
C SER A 219 -1.51 -19.91 -4.00
N ALA A 220 -0.99 -21.12 -4.23
CA ALA A 220 -0.93 -21.73 -5.55
C ALA A 220 -2.27 -22.37 -5.95
N ASP A 221 -3.32 -21.54 -6.06
CA ASP A 221 -4.65 -21.91 -6.57
C ASP A 221 -5.21 -20.80 -7.47
N GLY A 222 -6.09 -21.16 -8.41
CA GLY A 222 -6.60 -20.24 -9.42
C GLY A 222 -7.34 -19.02 -8.86
N VAL A 223 -8.06 -19.17 -7.76
CA VAL A 223 -8.81 -18.08 -7.14
C VAL A 223 -7.85 -17.06 -6.49
N SER A 224 -6.83 -17.56 -5.80
CA SER A 224 -5.80 -16.72 -5.18
C SER A 224 -4.96 -16.00 -6.23
N VAL A 225 -4.59 -16.66 -7.33
CA VAL A 225 -3.86 -16.05 -8.46
C VAL A 225 -4.70 -14.95 -9.12
N ALA A 226 -5.99 -15.18 -9.35
CA ALA A 226 -6.87 -14.14 -9.89
C ALA A 226 -6.99 -12.93 -8.96
N ALA A 227 -7.04 -13.17 -7.64
CA ALA A 227 -7.01 -12.08 -6.65
C ALA A 227 -5.68 -11.34 -6.67
N THR A 228 -4.55 -12.07 -6.80
CA THR A 228 -3.21 -11.50 -6.90
C THR A 228 -3.06 -10.59 -8.12
N ARG A 229 -3.57 -10.98 -9.28
CA ARG A 229 -3.56 -10.15 -10.49
C ARG A 229 -4.26 -8.81 -10.23
N ARG A 230 -5.48 -8.84 -9.66
CA ARG A 230 -6.21 -7.61 -9.28
C ARG A 230 -5.45 -6.76 -8.26
N THR A 231 -4.80 -7.41 -7.29
CA THR A 231 -3.98 -6.71 -6.28
C THR A 231 -2.80 -6.00 -6.93
N LEU A 232 -2.08 -6.66 -7.84
CA LEU A 232 -0.95 -6.07 -8.56
C LEU A 232 -1.37 -4.88 -9.41
N SER A 233 -2.47 -4.99 -10.16
CA SER A 233 -3.04 -3.87 -10.92
C SER A 233 -3.42 -2.70 -10.00
N GLY A 234 -4.04 -2.98 -8.86
CA GLY A 234 -4.42 -1.97 -7.87
C GLY A 234 -3.21 -1.25 -7.26
N LEU A 235 -2.18 -2.00 -6.87
CA LEU A 235 -0.93 -1.44 -6.32
C LEU A 235 -0.20 -0.58 -7.37
N ALA A 236 -0.12 -1.05 -8.61
CA ALA A 236 0.47 -0.29 -9.71
C ALA A 236 -0.30 1.01 -9.98
N LEU A 237 -1.63 0.96 -9.99
CA LEU A 237 -2.47 2.14 -10.08
C LEU A 237 -2.26 3.07 -8.88
N ALA A 238 -2.09 2.57 -7.66
CA ALA A 238 -1.76 3.38 -6.49
C ALA A 238 -0.34 3.97 -6.53
N GLY A 239 0.50 3.57 -7.50
CA GLY A 239 1.87 4.07 -7.66
C GLY A 239 2.88 3.37 -6.75
N LEU A 240 2.49 2.27 -6.12
CA LEU A 240 3.33 1.50 -5.21
C LEU A 240 4.26 0.56 -5.99
N ARG A 241 5.48 0.41 -5.49
CA ARG A 241 6.43 -0.57 -5.99
C ARG A 241 6.12 -1.95 -5.41
N VAL A 242 6.02 -2.95 -6.26
CA VAL A 242 5.93 -4.35 -5.83
C VAL A 242 7.31 -4.99 -5.94
N ASP A 243 7.83 -5.49 -4.80
CA ASP A 243 9.15 -6.13 -4.71
C ASP A 243 9.12 -7.59 -5.17
N GLY A 244 7.97 -8.23 -5.08
CA GLY A 244 7.78 -9.61 -5.51
C GLY A 244 6.51 -10.25 -4.97
N ILE A 245 6.32 -11.49 -5.39
CA ILE A 245 5.20 -12.35 -5.00
C ILE A 245 5.74 -13.50 -4.14
N VAL A 246 5.08 -13.77 -3.01
CA VAL A 246 5.37 -14.93 -2.18
C VAL A 246 4.22 -15.92 -2.30
N VAL A 247 4.50 -17.09 -2.91
CA VAL A 247 3.53 -18.18 -3.02
C VAL A 247 3.68 -19.08 -1.80
N ASN A 248 2.72 -18.98 -0.90
CA ASN A 248 2.72 -19.66 0.39
C ASN A 248 1.91 -20.97 0.36
N ASN A 249 2.06 -21.78 1.38
CA ASN A 249 1.31 -23.02 1.61
C ASN A 249 1.52 -24.10 0.52
N LEU A 250 2.71 -24.17 -0.08
CA LEU A 250 3.02 -25.26 -0.99
C LEU A 250 3.15 -26.58 -0.26
N VAL A 251 2.67 -27.66 -0.86
CA VAL A 251 2.86 -29.00 -0.32
C VAL A 251 4.35 -29.36 -0.34
N PRO A 252 4.95 -29.72 0.82
CA PRO A 252 6.37 -30.03 0.92
C PRO A 252 6.80 -31.17 0.02
N GLN A 253 8.09 -31.19 -0.36
CA GLN A 253 8.66 -32.32 -1.06
C GLN A 253 8.99 -33.43 -0.07
N PHE A 254 8.25 -34.53 -0.16
CA PHE A 254 8.60 -35.73 0.58
C PHE A 254 9.68 -36.48 -0.20
N ASN A 255 10.92 -36.45 0.30
CA ASN A 255 11.96 -37.32 -0.22
C ASN A 255 11.66 -38.74 0.27
N SER A 256 11.24 -39.62 -0.60
CA SER A 256 11.02 -41.03 -0.30
C SER A 256 12.34 -41.80 -0.09
N SER A 257 13.13 -41.36 0.91
CA SER A 257 14.29 -42.13 1.37
C SER A 257 13.90 -43.32 2.27
N ALA A 258 12.61 -43.45 2.64
CA ALA A 258 12.07 -44.51 3.43
C ALA A 258 11.30 -45.52 2.54
N GLY A 259 12.04 -46.51 1.99
CA GLY A 259 11.50 -47.80 1.56
C GLY A 259 10.42 -47.83 0.45
N LYS A 260 10.62 -48.69 -0.52
CA LYS A 260 9.64 -49.06 -1.57
C LYS A 260 8.30 -49.43 -0.89
N GLY A 261 7.29 -48.58 -0.96
CA GLY A 261 5.95 -48.86 -0.45
C GLY A 261 5.12 -47.68 0.01
N VAL A 262 5.74 -46.52 0.27
CA VAL A 262 5.01 -45.30 0.67
C VAL A 262 4.51 -44.55 -0.57
N ASP A 263 5.20 -44.65 -1.72
CA ASP A 263 4.88 -43.93 -2.95
C ASP A 263 3.59 -44.38 -3.66
N ASP A 264 3.10 -45.59 -3.35
CA ASP A 264 1.89 -46.16 -3.99
C ASP A 264 0.61 -45.96 -3.15
N SER A 265 0.68 -45.31 -1.99
CA SER A 265 -0.51 -45.08 -1.18
C SER A 265 -1.44 -44.03 -1.83
N PRO A 266 -2.77 -44.17 -1.70
CA PRO A 266 -3.71 -43.16 -2.20
C PRO A 266 -3.44 -41.75 -1.65
N ALA A 267 -2.94 -41.64 -0.41
CA ALA A 267 -2.58 -40.38 0.22
C ALA A 267 -1.35 -39.77 -0.46
N ALA A 268 -0.31 -40.54 -0.75
CA ALA A 268 0.88 -40.07 -1.46
C ALA A 268 0.55 -39.63 -2.89
N GLN A 269 -0.28 -40.38 -3.60
CA GLN A 269 -0.74 -40.01 -4.95
C GLN A 269 -1.57 -38.73 -4.92
N TRP A 270 -2.43 -38.53 -3.93
CA TRP A 270 -3.22 -37.31 -3.76
C TRP A 270 -2.32 -36.11 -3.48
N LEU A 271 -1.36 -36.21 -2.57
CA LEU A 271 -0.39 -35.15 -2.29
C LEU A 271 0.45 -34.81 -3.54
N ALA A 272 0.90 -35.82 -4.27
CA ALA A 272 1.64 -35.63 -5.52
C ALA A 272 0.81 -34.86 -6.57
N SER A 273 -0.50 -35.17 -6.67
CA SER A 273 -1.39 -34.47 -7.59
C SER A 273 -1.60 -33.00 -7.24
N ILE A 274 -1.77 -32.70 -5.93
CA ILE A 274 -1.86 -31.32 -5.47
C ILE A 274 -0.56 -30.57 -5.77
N ARG A 275 0.58 -31.17 -5.45
CA ARG A 275 1.88 -30.57 -5.72
C ARG A 275 2.11 -30.29 -7.20
N ALA A 276 1.76 -31.23 -8.07
CA ALA A 276 1.85 -31.05 -9.52
C ALA A 276 0.98 -29.86 -10.00
N ALA A 277 -0.25 -29.76 -9.48
CA ALA A 277 -1.13 -28.62 -9.77
C ALA A 277 -0.54 -27.29 -9.26
N GLN A 278 0.00 -27.27 -8.04
CA GLN A 278 0.66 -26.08 -7.49
C GLN A 278 1.89 -25.66 -8.31
N ALA A 279 2.70 -26.63 -8.76
CA ALA A 279 3.88 -26.36 -9.58
C ALA A 279 3.51 -25.68 -10.93
N LEU A 280 2.40 -26.09 -11.55
CA LEU A 280 1.89 -25.43 -12.75
C LEU A 280 1.49 -23.98 -12.50
N VAL A 281 0.81 -23.72 -11.40
CA VAL A 281 0.41 -22.35 -11.01
C VAL A 281 1.64 -21.46 -10.73
N VAL A 282 2.65 -22.00 -10.04
CA VAL A 282 3.90 -21.26 -9.79
C VAL A 282 4.64 -20.98 -11.10
N ALA A 283 4.70 -21.94 -12.01
CA ALA A 283 5.32 -21.78 -13.33
C ALA A 283 4.59 -20.70 -14.16
N GLU A 284 3.27 -20.71 -14.16
CA GLU A 284 2.44 -19.69 -14.82
C GLU A 284 2.72 -18.29 -14.24
N LEU A 285 2.74 -18.14 -12.92
CA LEU A 285 3.07 -16.87 -12.27
C LEU A 285 4.47 -16.39 -12.67
N ARG A 286 5.48 -17.24 -12.59
CA ARG A 286 6.86 -16.90 -13.00
C ARG A 286 6.95 -16.48 -14.46
N GLY A 287 6.20 -17.13 -15.33
CA GLY A 287 6.16 -16.82 -16.76
C GLY A 287 5.42 -15.54 -17.11
N SER A 288 4.48 -15.11 -16.28
CA SER A 288 3.60 -13.95 -16.54
C SER A 288 4.04 -12.65 -15.85
N THR A 289 4.99 -12.70 -14.93
CA THR A 289 5.35 -11.56 -14.07
C THR A 289 6.52 -10.70 -14.54
N ASP A 290 6.96 -10.87 -15.79
CA ASP A 290 7.94 -9.99 -16.46
C ASP A 290 9.24 -9.79 -15.66
N GLY A 291 9.76 -10.87 -15.05
CA GLY A 291 10.97 -10.85 -14.23
C GLY A 291 10.78 -10.42 -12.77
N MET A 292 9.55 -10.18 -12.32
CA MET A 292 9.25 -9.96 -10.91
C MET A 292 9.63 -11.22 -10.09
N SER A 293 10.24 -11.02 -8.92
CA SER A 293 10.62 -12.13 -8.04
C SER A 293 9.37 -12.91 -7.59
N VAL A 294 9.39 -14.24 -7.77
CA VAL A 294 8.36 -15.17 -7.28
C VAL A 294 9.03 -16.18 -6.35
N THR A 295 8.90 -15.93 -5.06
CA THR A 295 9.43 -16.77 -3.98
C THR A 295 8.39 -17.81 -3.57
N THR A 296 8.82 -18.98 -3.14
CA THR A 296 7.94 -20.04 -2.68
C THR A 296 8.20 -20.39 -1.23
N VAL A 297 7.14 -20.72 -0.49
CA VAL A 297 7.20 -21.15 0.91
C VAL A 297 6.37 -22.43 1.09
N GLU A 298 7.00 -23.47 1.60
CA GLU A 298 6.32 -24.73 1.90
C GLU A 298 5.48 -24.62 3.19
N ARG A 299 4.40 -25.35 3.22
CA ARG A 299 3.53 -25.42 4.38
C ARG A 299 4.20 -26.17 5.51
N ALA A 300 4.26 -25.56 6.69
CA ALA A 300 4.72 -26.22 7.91
C ALA A 300 3.75 -27.35 8.33
N CYS A 301 4.28 -28.38 8.97
CA CYS A 301 3.46 -29.49 9.46
C CYS A 301 2.55 -29.10 10.62
N ALA A 302 2.95 -28.09 11.40
CA ALA A 302 2.17 -27.53 12.50
C ALA A 302 1.90 -26.04 12.22
N GLU A 303 0.94 -25.48 12.94
CA GLU A 303 0.69 -24.04 12.89
C GLU A 303 1.93 -23.28 13.41
N PRO A 304 2.50 -22.34 12.63
CA PRO A 304 3.72 -21.65 13.01
C PRO A 304 3.42 -20.49 13.97
N VAL A 305 3.42 -20.77 15.24
CA VAL A 305 3.20 -19.79 16.31
C VAL A 305 4.48 -19.59 17.12
N GLY A 306 4.82 -18.32 17.37
CA GLY A 306 5.98 -17.90 18.15
C GLY A 306 7.28 -17.79 17.34
N LEU A 307 8.27 -17.12 17.93
CA LEU A 307 9.48 -16.71 17.23
C LEU A 307 10.28 -17.87 16.63
N ALA A 308 10.35 -19.02 17.31
CA ALA A 308 11.10 -20.17 16.82
C ALA A 308 10.49 -20.75 15.53
N ALA A 309 9.17 -20.99 15.52
CA ALA A 309 8.48 -21.52 14.35
C ALA A 309 8.48 -20.53 13.17
N LEU A 310 8.39 -19.24 13.46
CA LEU A 310 8.50 -18.19 12.44
C LEU A 310 9.91 -18.11 11.84
N GLY A 311 10.96 -18.32 12.65
CA GLY A 311 12.33 -18.45 12.19
C GLY A 311 12.55 -19.66 11.27
N GLU A 312 11.91 -20.80 11.57
CA GLU A 312 11.92 -21.97 10.70
C GLU A 312 11.28 -21.68 9.34
N ILE A 313 10.13 -20.99 9.32
CA ILE A 313 9.50 -20.52 8.07
C ILE A 313 10.43 -19.61 7.31
N ALA A 314 11.01 -18.62 7.96
CA ALA A 314 11.93 -17.69 7.33
C ALA A 314 13.12 -18.40 6.64
N ALA A 315 13.64 -19.46 7.25
CA ALA A 315 14.71 -20.25 6.66
C ALA A 315 14.31 -21.04 5.41
N THR A 316 13.00 -21.25 5.18
CA THR A 316 12.49 -21.96 3.98
C THR A 316 12.21 -21.04 2.79
N PHE A 317 12.37 -19.72 2.94
CA PHE A 317 12.22 -18.79 1.82
C PHE A 317 13.27 -19.11 0.76
N GLU A 318 12.87 -19.68 -0.38
CA GLU A 318 13.74 -19.81 -1.54
C GLU A 318 14.05 -18.42 -2.10
N GLY A 319 15.30 -17.99 -1.98
CA GLY A 319 15.77 -16.68 -2.45
C GLY A 319 16.04 -15.65 -1.34
N GLY A 320 15.99 -16.11 -0.08
CA GLY A 320 16.29 -15.26 1.09
C GLY A 320 15.14 -14.33 1.45
N THR A 321 15.11 -13.92 2.70
CA THR A 321 14.26 -12.81 3.18
C THR A 321 14.65 -11.47 2.51
N GLY A 322 15.48 -11.58 1.45
CA GLY A 322 16.24 -10.59 0.74
C GLY A 322 15.67 -9.20 0.78
N THR A 323 16.41 -8.36 1.46
CA THR A 323 16.51 -6.93 1.19
C THR A 323 17.06 -6.68 -0.23
N ASP A 324 17.41 -7.75 -0.97
CA ASP A 324 17.82 -7.65 -2.35
C ASP A 324 16.63 -7.23 -3.20
N SER A 325 16.60 -5.95 -3.46
CA SER A 325 15.88 -5.34 -4.57
C SER A 325 16.39 -6.00 -5.85
N GLY A 326 15.84 -7.15 -6.21
CA GLY A 326 15.93 -7.61 -7.58
C GLY A 326 15.49 -6.41 -8.41
N THR A 327 16.36 -5.96 -9.28
CA THR A 327 16.21 -4.83 -10.19
C THR A 327 15.00 -5.02 -11.11
N VAL A 328 13.79 -5.01 -10.53
CA VAL A 328 12.58 -4.79 -11.30
C VAL A 328 12.43 -3.29 -11.41
N GLY A 329 12.90 -2.79 -12.54
CA GLY A 329 12.71 -1.48 -13.11
C GLY A 329 12.56 -0.33 -12.12
N THR A 330 13.62 0.41 -11.87
CA THR A 330 13.64 1.77 -11.32
C THR A 330 12.94 2.78 -12.26
N ALA A 331 12.26 2.31 -13.31
CA ALA A 331 11.50 3.17 -14.21
C ALA A 331 10.28 3.71 -13.47
N ASP A 332 10.09 5.02 -13.53
CA ASP A 332 8.88 5.68 -13.05
C ASP A 332 7.64 4.92 -13.54
N ASN A 333 6.66 4.72 -12.64
CA ASN A 333 5.40 4.05 -13.01
C ASN A 333 4.71 4.71 -14.20
N ILE A 334 5.00 6.00 -14.45
CA ILE A 334 4.44 6.80 -15.53
C ILE A 334 5.58 7.55 -16.20
N VAL A 335 5.84 7.23 -17.44
CA VAL A 335 6.85 7.91 -18.28
C VAL A 335 6.14 8.60 -19.42
N VAL A 336 6.46 9.88 -19.63
CA VAL A 336 5.98 10.67 -20.78
C VAL A 336 7.13 10.96 -21.71
N SER A 337 6.99 10.63 -22.99
CA SER A 337 7.99 10.87 -24.02
C SER A 337 7.36 11.34 -25.32
N LEU A 338 8.14 12.01 -26.15
CA LEU A 338 7.78 12.32 -27.54
C LEU A 338 8.06 11.07 -28.39
N GLU A 339 7.05 10.51 -29.04
CA GLU A 339 7.18 9.35 -29.94
C GLU A 339 7.60 9.80 -31.35
N SER A 340 6.98 10.86 -31.87
CA SER A 340 7.24 11.36 -33.22
C SER A 340 6.73 12.79 -33.42
N GLY A 341 7.12 13.40 -34.55
CA GLY A 341 6.61 14.68 -34.99
C GLY A 341 7.22 15.91 -34.30
N THR A 342 6.77 17.09 -34.69
CA THR A 342 7.18 18.40 -34.14
C THR A 342 5.98 19.36 -34.19
N GLY A 343 5.90 20.27 -33.21
CA GLY A 343 4.82 21.27 -33.15
C GLY A 343 3.45 20.62 -33.05
N VAL A 344 2.53 20.96 -33.92
CA VAL A 344 1.15 20.45 -33.94
C VAL A 344 1.04 18.98 -34.39
N ASP A 345 2.06 18.48 -35.10
CA ASP A 345 2.11 17.10 -35.56
C ASP A 345 2.83 16.16 -34.58
N SER A 346 3.13 16.63 -33.37
CA SER A 346 3.77 15.85 -32.33
C SER A 346 2.84 14.73 -31.85
N VAL A 347 3.41 13.56 -31.59
CA VAL A 347 2.74 12.48 -30.88
C VAL A 347 3.50 12.20 -29.59
N TYR A 348 2.83 12.39 -28.47
CA TYR A 348 3.36 12.08 -27.16
C TYR A 348 2.81 10.75 -26.67
N VAL A 349 3.64 10.01 -25.95
CA VAL A 349 3.26 8.74 -25.33
C VAL A 349 3.39 8.84 -23.83
N MET A 350 2.34 8.42 -23.13
CA MET A 350 2.38 8.14 -21.70
C MET A 350 2.37 6.61 -21.50
N ARG A 351 3.43 6.09 -20.90
CA ARG A 351 3.57 4.68 -20.54
C ARG A 351 3.33 4.53 -19.05
N MET A 352 2.46 3.59 -18.69
CA MET A 352 2.16 3.25 -17.29
C MET A 352 2.35 1.76 -17.08
N TYR A 353 3.15 1.38 -16.09
CA TYR A 353 3.34 -0.03 -15.74
C TYR A 353 2.10 -0.57 -15.03
N LEU A 354 1.43 -1.57 -15.63
CA LEU A 354 0.23 -2.26 -15.13
C LEU A 354 0.41 -3.77 -15.31
N PRO A 355 1.12 -4.45 -14.43
CA PRO A 355 1.40 -5.87 -14.56
C PRO A 355 0.13 -6.71 -14.41
N LEU A 356 -0.02 -7.73 -15.23
CA LEU A 356 -1.07 -8.75 -15.16
C LEU A 356 -2.51 -8.22 -15.23
N VAL A 357 -2.72 -7.01 -15.72
CA VAL A 357 -4.05 -6.41 -15.85
C VAL A 357 -4.87 -7.20 -16.89
N ASP A 358 -6.16 -7.41 -16.59
CA ASP A 358 -7.12 -7.91 -17.57
C ASP A 358 -7.47 -6.80 -18.58
N PRO A 359 -7.12 -6.94 -19.87
CA PRO A 359 -7.43 -5.94 -20.88
C PRO A 359 -8.91 -5.59 -20.95
N SER A 360 -9.80 -6.54 -20.65
CA SER A 360 -11.26 -6.34 -20.65
C SER A 360 -11.75 -5.46 -19.50
N SER A 361 -10.96 -5.34 -18.43
CA SER A 361 -11.27 -4.52 -17.27
C SER A 361 -10.80 -3.06 -17.41
N LEU A 362 -9.95 -2.78 -18.42
CA LEU A 362 -9.39 -1.44 -18.62
C LEU A 362 -10.47 -0.43 -19.01
N SER A 363 -10.45 0.69 -18.34
CA SER A 363 -11.28 1.84 -18.67
C SER A 363 -10.44 3.11 -18.65
N LEU A 364 -10.64 3.96 -19.65
CA LEU A 364 -9.95 5.24 -19.77
C LEU A 364 -10.97 6.36 -19.87
N GLY A 365 -10.72 7.44 -19.16
CA GLY A 365 -11.48 8.66 -19.23
C GLY A 365 -10.58 9.86 -19.08
N ARG A 366 -11.05 11.05 -19.49
CA ARG A 366 -10.37 12.31 -19.25
C ARG A 366 -11.29 13.26 -18.51
N VAL A 367 -10.77 13.92 -17.51
CA VAL A 367 -11.46 14.97 -16.76
C VAL A 367 -10.49 16.13 -16.62
N GLU A 368 -10.72 17.20 -17.37
CA GLU A 368 -9.84 18.39 -17.40
C GLU A 368 -8.36 18.03 -17.69
N ASP A 369 -7.48 18.27 -16.72
CA ASP A 369 -6.03 18.07 -16.79
C ASP A 369 -5.60 16.66 -16.36
N ASP A 370 -6.53 15.73 -16.15
CA ASP A 370 -6.24 14.42 -15.63
C ASP A 370 -6.79 13.30 -16.53
N VAL A 371 -6.09 12.17 -16.57
CA VAL A 371 -6.59 10.91 -17.12
C VAL A 371 -7.06 10.01 -16.00
N LEU A 372 -8.28 9.49 -16.16
CA LEU A 372 -8.83 8.44 -15.30
C LEU A 372 -8.45 7.09 -15.90
N VAL A 373 -7.65 6.32 -15.20
CA VAL A 373 -7.30 4.95 -15.56
C VAL A 373 -8.00 4.02 -14.59
N GLY A 374 -8.80 3.10 -15.10
CA GLY A 374 -9.43 2.04 -14.31
C GLY A 374 -8.96 0.68 -14.77
N ALA A 375 -8.69 -0.21 -13.83
CA ALA A 375 -8.33 -1.60 -14.08
C ALA A 375 -8.81 -2.46 -12.91
N ASP A 376 -9.40 -3.61 -13.20
CA ASP A 376 -9.81 -4.61 -12.19
C ASP A 376 -10.68 -4.04 -11.04
N GLY A 377 -11.51 -3.04 -11.34
CA GLY A 377 -12.40 -2.38 -10.37
C GLY A 377 -11.75 -1.25 -9.56
N VAL A 378 -10.45 -1.04 -9.70
CA VAL A 378 -9.71 0.09 -9.10
C VAL A 378 -9.61 1.22 -10.12
N ARG A 379 -9.76 2.46 -9.69
CA ARG A 379 -9.59 3.65 -10.53
C ARG A 379 -8.57 4.59 -9.94
N ARG A 380 -7.71 5.14 -10.78
CA ARG A 380 -6.74 6.18 -10.43
C ARG A 380 -6.93 7.40 -11.32
N ARG A 381 -6.86 8.56 -10.71
CA ARG A 381 -6.72 9.83 -11.39
C ARG A 381 -5.24 10.16 -11.54
N VAL A 382 -4.79 10.30 -12.78
CA VAL A 382 -3.40 10.58 -13.13
C VAL A 382 -3.31 11.98 -13.68
N ARG A 383 -2.61 12.86 -12.98
CA ARG A 383 -2.40 14.23 -13.43
C ARG A 383 -1.47 14.25 -14.62
N LEU A 384 -1.93 14.87 -15.71
CA LEU A 384 -1.16 14.99 -16.93
C LEU A 384 0.01 15.96 -16.77
N ALA A 385 1.16 15.59 -17.34
CA ALA A 385 2.27 16.51 -17.52
C ALA A 385 1.80 17.76 -18.28
N SER A 386 2.43 18.91 -18.03
CA SER A 386 1.99 20.21 -18.57
C SER A 386 1.81 20.21 -20.09
N VAL A 387 2.66 19.47 -20.83
CA VAL A 387 2.55 19.33 -22.28
C VAL A 387 1.28 18.58 -22.69
N LEU A 388 0.92 17.51 -21.96
CA LEU A 388 -0.23 16.66 -22.29
C LEU A 388 -1.59 17.30 -21.97
N ARG A 389 -1.62 18.34 -21.13
CA ARG A 389 -2.87 19.07 -20.81
C ARG A 389 -3.47 19.76 -22.02
N ARG A 390 -2.60 20.13 -23.00
CA ARG A 390 -2.97 20.76 -24.26
C ARG A 390 -3.09 19.76 -25.42
N CYS A 391 -3.17 18.46 -25.11
CA CYS A 391 -3.29 17.40 -26.10
C CYS A 391 -4.63 16.67 -25.94
N VAL A 392 -5.08 16.04 -27.00
CA VAL A 392 -6.20 15.10 -27.01
C VAL A 392 -5.67 13.67 -27.02
N VAL A 393 -6.44 12.74 -26.46
CA VAL A 393 -6.11 11.29 -26.50
C VAL A 393 -6.45 10.76 -27.88
N ASN A 394 -5.48 10.17 -28.58
CA ASN A 394 -5.67 9.57 -29.91
C ASN A 394 -5.91 8.05 -29.85
N GLY A 395 -5.44 7.41 -28.81
CA GLY A 395 -5.59 5.97 -28.63
C GLY A 395 -4.89 5.47 -27.40
N ALA A 396 -5.24 4.26 -27.01
CA ALA A 396 -4.58 3.54 -25.95
C ALA A 396 -4.51 2.06 -26.29
N GLU A 397 -3.41 1.44 -25.91
CA GLU A 397 -3.17 0.01 -26.10
C GLU A 397 -2.42 -0.57 -24.90
N LEU A 398 -2.54 -1.87 -24.71
CA LEU A 398 -1.75 -2.61 -23.73
C LEU A 398 -0.66 -3.38 -24.50
N ASP A 399 0.61 -3.06 -24.17
CA ASP A 399 1.78 -3.73 -24.71
C ASP A 399 2.52 -4.44 -23.57
N GLY A 400 2.38 -5.75 -23.48
CA GLY A 400 2.86 -6.54 -22.34
C GLY A 400 2.28 -6.03 -21.02
N SER A 401 3.15 -5.62 -20.10
CA SER A 401 2.79 -5.05 -18.79
C SER A 401 2.66 -3.53 -18.79
N TYR A 402 2.56 -2.89 -19.98
CA TYR A 402 2.49 -1.42 -20.05
C TYR A 402 1.21 -0.96 -20.75
N LEU A 403 0.47 -0.07 -20.09
CA LEU A 403 -0.56 0.72 -20.74
C LEU A 403 0.11 1.90 -21.47
N ILE A 404 -0.08 1.96 -22.77
CA ILE A 404 0.45 3.00 -23.64
C ILE A 404 -0.72 3.91 -24.07
N ILE A 405 -0.66 5.18 -23.72
CA ILE A 405 -1.67 6.16 -24.12
C ILE A 405 -0.99 7.21 -25.01
N ARG A 406 -1.52 7.40 -26.23
CA ARG A 406 -1.02 8.37 -27.20
C ARG A 406 -1.84 9.65 -27.18
N PHE A 407 -1.13 10.77 -27.27
CA PHE A 407 -1.69 12.11 -27.24
C PHE A 407 -1.17 12.92 -28.42
N SER A 408 -2.05 13.72 -29.03
CA SER A 408 -1.66 14.72 -30.03
C SER A 408 -2.10 16.11 -29.59
N PRO A 409 -1.35 17.16 -29.97
CA PRO A 409 -1.72 18.54 -29.71
C PRO A 409 -3.16 18.85 -30.13
N ASP A 410 -3.90 19.53 -29.26
CA ASP A 410 -5.19 20.08 -29.61
C ASP A 410 -4.98 21.41 -30.40
N PRO A 411 -5.35 21.46 -31.69
CA PRO A 411 -5.13 22.68 -32.49
C PRO A 411 -5.80 23.93 -31.93
N ALA A 412 -6.83 23.78 -31.09
CA ALA A 412 -7.56 24.88 -30.49
C ALA A 412 -6.83 25.58 -29.33
N VAL A 413 -5.92 24.84 -28.65
CA VAL A 413 -5.24 25.32 -27.44
C VAL A 413 -3.71 25.21 -27.50
N TRP A 414 -3.16 24.62 -28.57
CA TRP A 414 -1.73 24.49 -28.75
C TRP A 414 -1.12 25.84 -29.16
N PRO A 415 -0.07 26.34 -28.51
CA PRO A 415 0.59 27.57 -28.90
C PRO A 415 1.27 27.39 -30.26
N VAL A 416 0.97 28.29 -31.17
CA VAL A 416 1.58 28.38 -32.52
C VAL A 416 2.99 28.97 -32.42
#